data_d35a5a9ec2f8ca6214fdb788ef759ff8
#
_entry.id   d35a5a9ec2f8ca6214fdb788ef759ff8
#
_cell.length_a   1.000
_cell.length_b   1.000
_cell.length_c   1.000
_cell.angle_alpha   90.00
_cell.angle_beta   90.00
_cell.angle_gamma   90.00
#
_symmetry.space_group_name_H-M   'P 1'
#
loop_
_entity.id
_entity.type
_entity.pdbx_description
1 polymer ?
#
loop_
_entity_poly.entity_id
_entity_poly.type
_entity_poly.pdbx_seq_one_letter_code
_entity_poly.pdbx_strand_id
1 'polypeptide(L)'
;DYVIVCDGITVWTYEPEMGECYIDDAETIAEDGVDPARMFTIWEEGFKKVWKGEVESDGKQLSRVDLHPIGAGDRSFHTIQCFIDAQALQVVKLIVKGREGTDVHYVVETFEGDTPAPEGAFSFDKTRYPGTTMIDNRL
;
A
#
# COMPACT_ATOMS: atom_id res chain seq x y z
N ASP A 1 -3.77 13.06 5.64
CA ASP A 1 -3.34 11.70 6.04
C ASP A 1 -4.55 10.77 6.06
N TYR A 2 -4.36 9.53 5.64
CA TYR A 2 -5.39 8.50 5.62
C TYR A 2 -5.00 7.36 6.54
N VAL A 3 -6.01 6.67 7.10
CA VAL A 3 -5.80 5.38 7.75
C VAL A 3 -6.42 4.30 6.88
N ILE A 4 -5.61 3.36 6.43
CA ILE A 4 -6.06 2.25 5.58
C ILE A 4 -5.92 0.95 6.37
N VAL A 5 -7.01 0.19 6.45
CA VAL A 5 -7.04 -1.14 7.06
C VAL A 5 -7.56 -2.13 6.02
N CYS A 6 -6.91 -3.26 5.91
CA CYS A 6 -7.28 -4.29 4.93
C CYS A 6 -7.16 -5.68 5.53
N ASP A 7 -8.20 -6.50 5.37
CA ASP A 7 -8.19 -7.91 5.79
C ASP A 7 -7.94 -8.89 4.63
N GLY A 8 -7.64 -8.36 3.44
CA GLY A 8 -7.47 -9.14 2.21
C GLY A 8 -8.73 -9.27 1.36
N ILE A 9 -9.89 -8.92 1.89
CA ILE A 9 -11.18 -8.96 1.21
C ILE A 9 -11.80 -7.57 1.17
N THR A 10 -11.76 -6.88 2.30
CA THR A 10 -12.33 -5.55 2.48
C THR A 10 -11.23 -4.54 2.80
N VAL A 11 -11.34 -3.36 2.21
CA VAL A 11 -10.46 -2.22 2.51
C VAL A 11 -11.28 -1.11 3.15
N TRP A 12 -10.84 -0.65 4.31
CA TRP A 12 -11.39 0.53 4.97
C TRP A 12 -10.40 1.69 4.79
N THR A 13 -10.87 2.77 4.20
CA THR A 13 -10.09 4.00 4.04
C THR A 13 -10.73 5.10 4.87
N TYR A 14 -10.10 5.46 5.96
CA TYR A 14 -10.57 6.52 6.85
C TYR A 14 -9.88 7.84 6.53
N GLU A 15 -10.67 8.87 6.29
CA GLU A 15 -10.21 10.24 6.08
C GLU A 15 -10.53 11.09 7.31
N PRO A 16 -9.53 11.36 8.18
CA PRO A 16 -9.76 12.13 9.40
C PRO A 16 -10.33 13.52 9.18
N GLU A 17 -9.90 14.20 8.11
CA GLU A 17 -10.34 15.55 7.80
C GLU A 17 -11.82 15.63 7.43
N MET A 18 -12.33 14.58 6.82
CA MET A 18 -13.75 14.48 6.43
C MET A 18 -14.59 13.76 7.48
N GLY A 19 -13.98 13.01 8.39
CA GLY A 19 -14.67 12.16 9.34
C GLY A 19 -15.41 11.00 8.67
N GLU A 20 -14.94 10.54 7.53
CA GLU A 20 -15.56 9.51 6.72
C GLU A 20 -14.66 8.28 6.60
N CYS A 21 -15.28 7.10 6.58
CA CYS A 21 -14.60 5.85 6.29
C CYS A 21 -15.28 5.16 5.12
N TYR A 22 -14.54 4.97 4.06
CA TYR A 22 -15.00 4.27 2.86
C TYR A 22 -14.71 2.79 2.98
N ILE A 23 -15.67 1.96 2.60
CA ILE A 23 -15.57 0.50 2.63
C ILE A 23 -15.65 0.01 1.20
N ASP A 24 -14.58 -0.60 0.72
CA ASP A 24 -14.46 -1.08 -0.65
C ASP A 24 -14.03 -2.55 -0.66
N ASP A 25 -14.28 -3.23 -1.77
CA ASP A 25 -13.70 -4.55 -2.00
C ASP A 25 -12.22 -4.40 -2.36
N ALA A 26 -11.35 -5.22 -1.76
CA ALA A 26 -9.92 -5.19 -2.03
C ALA A 26 -9.58 -5.44 -3.50
N GLU A 27 -10.39 -6.27 -4.18
CA GLU A 27 -10.24 -6.55 -5.60
C GLU A 27 -10.43 -5.29 -6.46
N THR A 28 -11.44 -4.47 -6.15
CA THR A 28 -11.71 -3.21 -6.87
C THR A 28 -10.59 -2.20 -6.67
N ILE A 29 -10.07 -2.08 -5.45
CA ILE A 29 -8.96 -1.18 -5.16
C ILE A 29 -7.69 -1.61 -5.90
N ALA A 30 -7.44 -2.92 -6.01
CA ALA A 30 -6.27 -3.46 -6.70
C ALA A 30 -6.27 -3.16 -8.21
N GLU A 31 -7.43 -2.96 -8.82
CA GLU A 31 -7.53 -2.58 -10.25
C GLU A 31 -6.99 -1.17 -10.50
N ASP A 32 -7.20 -0.26 -9.55
CA ASP A 32 -6.85 1.16 -9.70
C ASP A 32 -5.51 1.54 -9.04
N GLY A 33 -4.92 0.67 -8.23
CA GLY A 33 -3.74 1.03 -7.49
C GLY A 33 -2.94 -0.16 -6.97
N VAL A 34 -2.33 0.03 -5.81
CA VAL A 34 -1.58 -1.01 -5.11
C VAL A 34 -2.44 -1.60 -4.00
N ASP A 35 -2.68 -2.90 -4.07
CA ASP A 35 -3.36 -3.64 -3.01
C ASP A 35 -2.48 -3.65 -1.74
N PRO A 36 -2.91 -3.03 -0.64
CA PRO A 36 -2.12 -3.00 0.60
C PRO A 36 -1.78 -4.39 1.13
N ALA A 37 -2.64 -5.38 0.92
CA ALA A 37 -2.38 -6.76 1.35
C ALA A 37 -1.25 -7.43 0.55
N ARG A 38 -0.94 -6.92 -0.65
CA ARG A 38 0.06 -7.48 -1.56
C ARG A 38 1.34 -6.65 -1.65
N MET A 39 1.44 -5.54 -0.94
CA MET A 39 2.59 -4.63 -1.10
C MET A 39 3.95 -5.29 -0.82
N PHE A 40 3.98 -6.31 0.03
CA PHE A 40 5.21 -7.02 0.36
C PHE A 40 5.60 -8.11 -0.65
N THR A 41 4.70 -8.45 -1.57
CA THR A 41 4.91 -9.47 -2.61
C THR A 41 4.60 -8.96 -4.00
N ILE A 42 4.42 -7.65 -4.15
CA ILE A 42 3.98 -7.02 -5.40
C ILE A 42 4.94 -7.28 -6.57
N TRP A 43 6.23 -7.46 -6.29
CA TRP A 43 7.24 -7.71 -7.31
C TRP A 43 7.18 -9.12 -7.92
N GLU A 44 6.43 -10.07 -7.32
CA GLU A 44 6.44 -11.46 -7.76
C GLU A 44 5.83 -11.66 -9.15
N GLU A 45 4.78 -10.92 -9.46
CA GLU A 45 4.06 -11.07 -10.72
C GLU A 45 3.66 -9.72 -11.34
N GLY A 46 3.65 -9.68 -12.66
CA GLY A 46 3.06 -8.57 -13.42
C GLY A 46 3.95 -7.36 -13.63
N PHE A 47 5.23 -7.42 -13.21
CA PHE A 47 6.13 -6.29 -13.32
C PHE A 47 7.49 -6.67 -13.91
N LYS A 48 8.03 -5.78 -14.74
CA LYS A 48 9.44 -5.77 -15.10
C LYS A 48 10.21 -5.08 -13.97
N LYS A 49 11.21 -5.75 -13.44
CA LYS A 49 12.05 -5.26 -12.34
C LYS A 49 13.31 -4.63 -12.88
N VAL A 50 13.62 -3.40 -12.46
CA VAL A 50 14.86 -2.70 -12.82
C VAL A 50 15.55 -2.27 -11.53
N TRP A 51 16.71 -2.84 -11.24
CA TRP A 51 17.51 -2.45 -10.09
C TRP A 51 18.16 -1.10 -10.35
N LYS A 52 17.98 -0.14 -9.45
CA LYS A 52 18.48 1.24 -9.55
C LYS A 52 19.68 1.54 -8.65
N GLY A 53 20.11 0.57 -7.86
CA GLY A 53 21.23 0.73 -6.94
C GLY A 53 20.81 1.06 -5.53
N GLU A 54 21.74 1.54 -4.75
CA GLU A 54 21.53 1.88 -3.37
C GLU A 54 21.22 3.37 -3.22
N VAL A 55 20.31 3.70 -2.32
CA VAL A 55 19.95 5.08 -1.97
C VAL A 55 19.96 5.25 -0.47
N GLU A 56 20.29 6.44 0.01
CA GLU A 56 20.20 6.78 1.42
C GLU A 56 18.85 7.44 1.70
N SER A 57 18.15 6.94 2.71
CA SER A 57 16.88 7.51 3.17
C SER A 57 16.80 7.41 4.69
N ASP A 58 16.59 8.54 5.35
CA ASP A 58 16.47 8.65 6.81
C ASP A 58 17.64 7.99 7.57
N GLY A 59 18.87 8.15 7.07
CA GLY A 59 20.07 7.58 7.65
C GLY A 59 20.30 6.10 7.42
N LYS A 60 19.44 5.46 6.62
CA LYS A 60 19.56 4.05 6.21
C LYS A 60 19.91 3.94 4.74
N GLN A 61 20.72 2.92 4.41
CA GLN A 61 21.02 2.57 3.06
C GLN A 61 20.02 1.54 2.56
N LEU A 62 19.25 1.89 1.53
CA LEU A 62 18.20 1.07 0.95
C LEU A 62 18.53 0.71 -0.48
N SER A 63 18.10 -0.47 -0.92
CA SER A 63 18.13 -0.85 -2.32
C SER A 63 16.86 -0.39 -3.01
N ARG A 64 17.01 0.29 -4.14
CA ARG A 64 15.85 0.73 -4.95
C ARG A 64 15.66 -0.18 -6.15
N VAL A 65 14.47 -0.71 -6.30
CA VAL A 65 14.02 -1.47 -7.47
C VAL A 65 12.80 -0.78 -8.05
N ASP A 66 12.84 -0.46 -9.33
CA ASP A 66 11.69 0.08 -10.03
C ASP A 66 10.90 -1.05 -10.68
N LEU A 67 9.60 -1.03 -10.49
CA LEU A 67 8.65 -1.99 -11.03
C LEU A 67 7.83 -1.30 -12.14
N HIS A 68 7.91 -1.85 -13.35
CA HIS A 68 7.14 -1.36 -14.48
C HIS A 68 6.09 -2.41 -14.85
N PRO A 69 4.79 -2.04 -14.93
CA PRO A 69 3.74 -2.98 -15.30
C PRO A 69 4.02 -3.63 -16.66
N ILE A 70 3.83 -4.95 -16.73
CA ILE A 70 3.93 -5.70 -17.97
C ILE A 70 2.55 -5.71 -18.65
N GLY A 71 2.55 -5.44 -19.96
CA GLY A 71 1.33 -5.42 -20.75
C GLY A 71 0.69 -4.04 -20.86
N ALA A 72 -0.18 -3.91 -21.86
CA ALA A 72 -0.95 -2.70 -22.10
C ALA A 72 -2.21 -2.73 -21.24
N GLY A 73 -2.17 -2.09 -20.08
CA GLY A 73 -3.34 -1.94 -19.23
C GLY A 73 -3.62 -0.46 -18.95
N ASP A 74 -4.88 -0.11 -18.77
CA ASP A 74 -5.30 1.22 -18.36
C ASP A 74 -5.05 1.43 -16.85
N ARG A 75 -3.77 1.33 -16.46
CA ARG A 75 -3.39 1.56 -15.06
C ARG A 75 -3.18 3.05 -14.82
N SER A 76 -3.58 3.52 -13.65
CA SER A 76 -3.41 4.90 -13.22
C SER A 76 -1.95 5.28 -12.92
N PHE A 77 -1.06 4.30 -12.86
CA PHE A 77 0.36 4.49 -12.59
C PHE A 77 1.24 3.86 -13.68
N HIS A 78 2.49 4.32 -13.79
CA HIS A 78 3.46 3.82 -14.76
C HIS A 78 4.67 3.14 -14.12
N THR A 79 4.96 3.42 -12.86
CA THR A 79 6.12 2.89 -12.14
C THR A 79 5.83 2.82 -10.65
N ILE A 80 6.31 1.76 -10.02
CA ILE A 80 6.36 1.65 -8.56
C ILE A 80 7.82 1.60 -8.15
N GLN A 81 8.26 2.59 -7.37
CA GLN A 81 9.60 2.61 -6.80
C GLN A 81 9.58 1.87 -5.47
N CYS A 82 10.30 0.77 -5.41
CA CYS A 82 10.35 -0.11 -4.25
C CYS A 82 11.67 0.08 -3.51
N PHE A 83 11.61 0.44 -2.24
CA PHE A 83 12.78 0.65 -1.39
C PHE A 83 12.87 -0.48 -0.38
N ILE A 84 13.99 -1.19 -0.40
CA ILE A 84 14.19 -2.43 0.34
C ILE A 84 15.36 -2.28 1.29
N ASP A 85 15.15 -2.66 2.56
CA ASP A 85 16.23 -2.86 3.49
C ASP A 85 16.82 -4.25 3.23
N ALA A 86 18.01 -4.29 2.62
CA ALA A 86 18.66 -5.55 2.23
C ALA A 86 19.13 -6.38 3.44
N GLN A 87 19.39 -5.76 4.58
CA GLN A 87 19.79 -6.47 5.80
C GLN A 87 18.58 -7.16 6.46
N ALA A 88 17.46 -6.45 6.54
CA ALA A 88 16.22 -6.99 7.08
C ALA A 88 15.41 -7.80 6.05
N LEU A 89 15.77 -7.73 4.76
CA LEU A 89 15.04 -8.34 3.65
C LEU A 89 13.56 -7.91 3.61
N GLN A 90 13.32 -6.62 3.81
CA GLN A 90 11.98 -6.06 3.90
C GLN A 90 11.81 -4.84 3.03
N VAL A 91 10.63 -4.72 2.42
CA VAL A 91 10.18 -3.49 1.80
C VAL A 91 9.86 -2.48 2.91
N VAL A 92 10.48 -1.32 2.85
CA VAL A 92 10.25 -0.26 3.84
C VAL A 92 9.46 0.90 3.28
N LYS A 93 9.44 1.05 1.97
CA LYS A 93 8.74 2.15 1.32
C LYS A 93 8.39 1.78 -0.12
N LEU A 94 7.21 2.19 -0.57
CA LEU A 94 6.80 2.18 -1.97
C LEU A 94 6.40 3.59 -2.39
N ILE A 95 6.78 3.99 -3.59
CA ILE A 95 6.28 5.21 -4.22
C ILE A 95 5.60 4.80 -5.52
N VAL A 96 4.29 5.00 -5.60
CA VAL A 96 3.51 4.73 -6.81
C VAL A 96 3.47 6.02 -7.63
N LYS A 97 4.12 6.01 -8.79
CA LYS A 97 4.20 7.17 -9.70
C LYS A 97 2.98 7.18 -10.61
N GLY A 98 2.07 8.11 -10.37
CA GLY A 98 0.86 8.26 -11.17
C GLY A 98 1.10 8.89 -12.53
N ARG A 99 0.29 8.53 -13.52
CA ARG A 99 0.39 9.06 -14.89
C ARG A 99 0.04 10.55 -14.97
N GLU A 100 -0.78 11.02 -14.07
CA GLU A 100 -1.22 12.42 -14.02
C GLU A 100 -0.35 13.29 -13.08
N GLY A 101 0.82 12.78 -12.69
CA GLY A 101 1.75 13.50 -11.83
C GLY A 101 1.45 13.38 -10.33
N THR A 102 0.46 12.60 -9.94
CA THR A 102 0.15 12.34 -8.54
C THR A 102 0.92 11.12 -8.06
N ASP A 103 1.76 11.29 -7.06
CA ASP A 103 2.53 10.21 -6.45
C ASP A 103 1.90 9.82 -5.12
N VAL A 104 1.83 8.51 -4.86
CA VAL A 104 1.37 7.98 -3.57
C VAL A 104 2.55 7.29 -2.86
N HIS A 105 2.79 7.69 -1.62
CA HIS A 105 3.88 7.17 -0.80
C HIS A 105 3.30 6.22 0.26
N TYR A 106 3.80 4.99 0.28
CA TYR A 106 3.51 4.01 1.34
C TYR A 106 4.78 3.80 2.15
N VAL A 107 4.73 4.10 3.44
CA VAL A 107 5.85 3.90 4.35
C VAL A 107 5.47 2.84 5.37
N VAL A 108 6.33 1.81 5.49
CA VAL A 108 6.13 0.78 6.51
C VAL A 108 6.75 1.27 7.82
N GLU A 109 5.91 1.55 8.81
CA GLU A 109 6.36 1.98 10.12
C GLU A 109 6.74 0.80 11.01
N THR A 110 5.94 -0.27 10.94
CA THR A 110 6.16 -1.49 11.73
C THR A 110 5.82 -2.71 10.90
N PHE A 111 6.69 -3.70 10.92
CA PHE A 111 6.48 -4.99 10.28
C PHE A 111 6.80 -6.11 11.29
N GLU A 112 5.82 -6.95 11.55
CA GLU A 112 5.96 -8.12 12.42
C GLU A 112 5.65 -9.37 11.60
N GLY A 113 6.71 -10.01 11.10
CA GLY A 113 6.58 -11.26 10.35
C GLY A 113 6.38 -12.46 11.29
N ASP A 114 5.59 -13.43 10.83
CA ASP A 114 5.33 -14.69 11.54
C ASP A 114 4.78 -14.53 12.97
N THR A 115 4.20 -13.38 13.26
CA THR A 115 3.58 -13.10 14.56
C THR A 115 2.06 -13.14 14.42
N PRO A 116 1.35 -13.86 15.31
CA PRO A 116 -0.12 -13.85 15.29
C PRO A 116 -0.66 -12.43 15.47
N ALA A 117 -1.54 -11.99 14.59
CA ALA A 117 -2.18 -10.70 14.70
C ALA A 117 -3.20 -10.69 15.86
N PRO A 118 -3.28 -9.59 16.63
CA PRO A 118 -4.36 -9.43 17.61
C PRO A 118 -5.73 -9.52 16.95
N GLU A 119 -6.74 -9.94 17.68
CA GLU A 119 -8.11 -9.95 17.19
C GLU A 119 -8.53 -8.54 16.76
N GLY A 120 -9.11 -8.43 15.56
CA GLY A 120 -9.53 -7.15 14.99
C GLY A 120 -8.41 -6.28 14.41
N ALA A 121 -7.16 -6.77 14.33
CA ALA A 121 -6.03 -6.00 13.82
C ALA A 121 -6.22 -5.55 12.35
N PHE A 122 -6.92 -6.33 11.55
CA PHE A 122 -7.15 -6.07 10.13
C PHE A 122 -8.58 -5.59 9.83
N SER A 123 -9.31 -5.15 10.85
CA SER A 123 -10.65 -4.56 10.72
C SER A 123 -10.64 -3.12 11.22
N PHE A 124 -11.41 -2.26 10.56
CA PHE A 124 -11.57 -0.88 11.02
C PHE A 124 -12.44 -0.84 12.28
N ASP A 125 -11.89 -0.27 13.35
CA ASP A 125 -12.57 -0.12 14.62
C ASP A 125 -13.16 1.29 14.74
N LYS A 126 -14.45 1.41 14.46
CA LYS A 126 -15.19 2.66 14.57
C LYS A 126 -15.15 3.28 15.98
N THR A 127 -14.96 2.47 17.02
CA THR A 127 -14.92 2.97 18.40
C THR A 127 -13.67 3.81 18.68
N ARG A 128 -12.60 3.63 17.92
CA ARG A 128 -11.38 4.45 18.00
C ARG A 128 -11.55 5.81 17.31
N TYR A 129 -12.55 5.92 16.44
CA TYR A 129 -12.82 7.13 15.64
C TYR A 129 -14.30 7.49 15.76
N PRO A 130 -14.73 7.99 16.95
CA PRO A 130 -16.14 8.32 17.19
C PRO A 130 -16.63 9.41 16.24
N GLY A 131 -17.87 9.32 15.82
CA GLY A 131 -18.49 10.27 14.89
C GLY A 131 -18.18 10.02 13.42
N THR A 132 -17.49 8.91 13.09
CA THR A 132 -17.17 8.56 11.70
C THR A 132 -18.42 8.14 10.93
N THR A 133 -18.60 8.72 9.76
CA THR A 133 -19.61 8.28 8.79
C THR A 133 -19.07 7.12 7.97
N MET A 134 -19.75 6.00 7.96
CA MET A 134 -19.36 4.81 7.19
C MET A 134 -20.04 4.82 5.83
N ILE A 135 -19.25 4.75 4.77
CA ILE A 135 -19.72 4.76 3.37
C ILE A 135 -19.32 3.41 2.75
N ASP A 136 -20.32 2.55 2.54
CA ASP A 136 -20.09 1.20 2.00
C ASP A 136 -20.28 1.21 0.49
N ASN A 137 -19.20 1.05 -0.25
CA ASN A 137 -19.18 1.01 -1.70
C ASN A 137 -19.18 -0.42 -2.27
N ARG A 138 -19.22 -1.44 -1.43
CA ARG A 138 -19.21 -2.83 -1.87
C ARG A 138 -20.51 -3.17 -2.58
N LEU A 139 -20.37 -3.98 -3.62
CA LEU A 139 -21.52 -4.47 -4.40
C LEU A 139 -22.18 -5.70 -3.76
#